data_650f998f3f1272ca8c636f3aa3043975
#
_entry.id   650f998f3f1272ca8c636f3aa3043975
#
_cell.length_a   1.000
_cell.length_b   1.000
_cell.length_c   1.000
_cell.angle_alpha   90.00
_cell.angle_beta   90.00
_cell.angle_gamma   90.00
#
_symmetry.space_group_name_H-M   'P 1'
#
loop_
_entity.id
_entity.type
_entity.pdbx_description
1 polymer ?
#
loop_
_entity_poly.entity_id
_entity_poly.type
_entity_poly.pdbx_seq_one_letter_code
_entity_poly.pdbx_strand_id
1 'polypeptide(L)'
;RASHEFIVTLRREAREWGTNAMDFAKRLLDYGFHAPTTYFPLLVPECLLIEPTETESKEELDAFVDAMIAIRREAETDPDKLKGAPWTLPVRRLDDVRAAKQLDLTWKAA
;
A
#
# COMPACT_ATOMS: atom_id res chain seq x y z
N ARG A 1 10.70 13.47 15.84
CA ARG A 1 9.29 13.13 16.07
C ARG A 1 8.43 13.81 15.01
N ALA A 2 7.56 13.06 14.34
CA ALA A 2 6.52 13.64 13.48
C ALA A 2 5.41 14.27 14.35
N SER A 3 4.71 15.26 13.80
CA SER A 3 3.57 15.89 14.50
C SER A 3 2.29 15.07 14.32
N HIS A 4 1.92 14.72 13.10
CA HIS A 4 0.70 13.98 12.77
C HIS A 4 0.89 12.96 11.65
N GLU A 5 1.86 13.18 10.75
CA GLU A 5 2.13 12.31 9.61
C GLU A 5 3.64 12.09 9.44
N PHE A 6 4.00 11.06 8.72
CA PHE A 6 5.38 10.80 8.32
C PHE A 6 5.43 10.08 6.97
N ILE A 7 6.59 10.15 6.35
CA ILE A 7 6.83 9.56 5.04
C ILE A 7 7.77 8.36 5.20
N VAL A 8 7.37 7.23 4.62
CA VAL A 8 8.24 6.07 4.46
C VAL A 8 8.57 5.94 2.98
N THR A 9 9.86 5.89 2.63
CA THR A 9 10.28 5.59 1.26
C THR A 9 10.70 4.14 1.14
N LEU A 10 10.20 3.47 0.13
CA LEU A 10 10.50 2.08 -0.24
C LEU A 10 11.44 2.01 -1.45
N ARG A 11 12.17 3.11 -1.70
CA ARG A 11 13.12 3.22 -2.82
C ARG A 11 14.17 2.11 -2.82
N ARG A 12 14.62 1.70 -1.63
CA ARG A 12 15.58 0.61 -1.48
C ARG A 12 14.95 -0.71 -1.89
N GLU A 13 13.78 -1.02 -1.36
CA GLU A 13 13.01 -2.23 -1.62
C GLU A 13 12.68 -2.36 -3.11
N ALA A 14 12.27 -1.26 -3.74
CA ALA A 14 11.98 -1.21 -5.17
C ALA A 14 13.23 -1.52 -6.01
N ARG A 15 14.39 -1.01 -5.63
CA ARG A 15 15.65 -1.23 -6.35
C ARG A 15 16.22 -2.63 -6.13
N GLU A 16 16.17 -3.15 -4.91
CA GLU A 16 16.80 -4.42 -4.55
C GLU A 16 15.91 -5.61 -4.86
N TRP A 17 14.59 -5.49 -4.67
CA TRP A 17 13.64 -6.60 -4.80
C TRP A 17 12.58 -6.39 -5.87
N GLY A 18 12.56 -5.23 -6.51
CA GLY A 18 11.59 -4.90 -7.57
C GLY A 18 10.16 -4.74 -7.06
N THR A 19 9.96 -4.49 -5.75
CA THR A 19 8.66 -4.24 -5.13
C THR A 19 8.48 -2.75 -4.88
N ASN A 20 7.44 -2.16 -5.45
CA ASN A 20 7.19 -0.72 -5.37
C ASN A 20 6.22 -0.36 -4.23
N ALA A 21 6.00 0.94 -4.02
CA ALA A 21 5.11 1.43 -2.95
C ALA A 21 3.66 0.93 -3.14
N MET A 22 3.18 0.83 -4.38
CA MET A 22 1.85 0.29 -4.67
C MET A 22 1.74 -1.19 -4.28
N ASP A 23 2.80 -1.99 -4.47
CA ASP A 23 2.82 -3.39 -4.08
C ASP A 23 2.66 -3.55 -2.56
N PHE A 24 3.38 -2.73 -1.79
CA PHE A 24 3.23 -2.67 -0.34
C PHE A 24 1.82 -2.23 0.08
N ALA A 25 1.28 -1.17 -0.54
CA ALA A 25 -0.06 -0.69 -0.26
C ALA A 25 -1.14 -1.76 -0.51
N LYS A 26 -1.03 -2.48 -1.64
CA LYS A 26 -1.96 -3.56 -1.97
C LYS A 26 -1.81 -4.76 -1.03
N ARG A 27 -0.60 -5.05 -0.58
CA ARG A 27 -0.38 -6.13 0.38
C ARG A 27 -0.91 -5.79 1.78
N LEU A 28 -0.86 -4.51 2.19
CA LEU A 28 -1.49 -4.05 3.44
C LEU A 28 -2.99 -4.35 3.51
N LEU A 29 -3.70 -4.29 2.38
CA LEU A 29 -5.12 -4.66 2.32
C LEU A 29 -5.36 -6.11 2.73
N ASP A 30 -4.46 -7.03 2.37
CA ASP A 30 -4.53 -8.44 2.77
C ASP A 30 -4.31 -8.64 4.28
N TYR A 31 -3.59 -7.71 4.92
CA TYR A 31 -3.40 -7.67 6.36
C TYR A 31 -4.54 -6.94 7.10
N GLY A 32 -5.57 -6.48 6.38
CA GLY A 32 -6.73 -5.83 6.95
C GLY A 32 -6.55 -4.33 7.25
N PHE A 33 -5.50 -3.71 6.73
CA PHE A 33 -5.24 -2.28 6.92
C PHE A 33 -5.65 -1.47 5.69
N HIS A 34 -6.19 -0.27 5.95
CA HIS A 34 -6.35 0.73 4.90
C HIS A 34 -4.98 1.18 4.41
N ALA A 35 -4.78 1.12 3.09
CA ALA A 35 -3.50 1.51 2.51
C ALA A 35 -3.25 3.02 2.66
N PRO A 36 -2.05 3.42 3.11
CA PRO A 36 -1.67 4.83 3.14
C PRO A 36 -1.65 5.46 1.75
N THR A 37 -1.66 6.79 1.69
CA THR A 37 -1.47 7.53 0.44
C THR A 37 -0.14 7.14 -0.20
N THR A 38 -0.18 6.72 -1.47
CA THR A 38 1.01 6.31 -2.23
C THR A 38 1.49 7.43 -3.15
N TYR A 39 2.81 7.48 -3.37
CA TYR A 39 3.46 8.42 -4.31
C TYR A 39 3.22 9.90 -4.00
N PHE A 40 2.97 10.23 -2.76
CA PHE A 40 2.88 11.60 -2.28
C PHE A 40 3.70 11.78 -0.98
N PRO A 41 4.52 12.83 -0.86
CA PRO A 41 4.77 13.91 -1.83
C PRO A 41 5.59 13.43 -3.05
N LEU A 42 5.35 14.07 -4.20
CA LEU A 42 5.92 13.66 -5.49
C LEU A 42 7.46 13.69 -5.55
N LEU A 43 8.09 14.46 -4.67
CA LEU A 43 9.57 14.58 -4.60
C LEU A 43 10.23 13.38 -3.91
N VAL A 44 9.47 12.57 -3.20
CA VAL A 44 9.98 11.38 -2.51
C VAL A 44 9.63 10.13 -3.32
N PRO A 45 10.61 9.45 -3.92
CA PRO A 45 10.32 8.28 -4.73
C PRO A 45 9.84 7.10 -3.87
N GLU A 46 8.92 6.30 -4.44
CA GLU A 46 8.41 5.07 -3.83
C GLU A 46 7.99 5.28 -2.38
N CYS A 47 7.12 6.27 -2.14
CA CYS A 47 6.75 6.65 -0.80
C CYS A 47 5.30 6.30 -0.42
N LEU A 48 5.14 6.12 0.88
CA LEU A 48 3.87 6.06 1.58
C LEU A 48 3.80 7.24 2.55
N LEU A 49 2.73 8.01 2.49
CA LEU A 49 2.43 9.05 3.49
C LEU A 49 1.49 8.43 4.51
N ILE A 50 1.96 8.29 5.73
CA ILE A 50 1.26 7.60 6.81
C ILE A 50 0.82 8.60 7.85
N GLU A 51 -0.48 8.63 8.12
CA GLU A 51 -1.10 9.47 9.13
C GLU A 51 -1.92 8.59 10.08
N PRO A 52 -1.33 8.14 11.19
CA PRO A 52 -2.09 7.46 12.24
C PRO A 52 -2.94 8.49 12.97
N THR A 53 -4.26 8.33 12.89
CA THR A 53 -5.19 9.26 13.53
C THR A 53 -5.26 9.02 15.03
N GLU A 54 -5.74 10.01 15.78
CA GLU A 54 -5.90 9.94 17.23
C GLU A 54 -6.93 8.91 17.70
N THR A 55 -7.76 8.42 16.77
CA THR A 55 -8.77 7.38 17.04
C THR A 55 -8.17 5.97 17.08
N GLU A 56 -6.94 5.80 16.58
CA GLU A 56 -6.28 4.50 16.56
C GLU A 56 -5.71 4.13 17.93
N SER A 57 -5.98 2.90 18.36
CA SER A 57 -5.40 2.39 19.61
C SER A 57 -3.91 2.07 19.44
N LYS A 58 -3.20 1.95 20.56
CA LYS A 58 -1.79 1.52 20.52
C LYS A 58 -1.65 0.12 19.92
N GLU A 59 -2.58 -0.76 20.21
CA GLU A 59 -2.60 -2.13 19.68
C GLU A 59 -2.74 -2.15 18.18
N GLU A 60 -3.59 -1.30 17.59
CA GLU A 60 -3.73 -1.15 16.14
C GLU A 60 -2.46 -0.58 15.50
N LEU A 61 -1.82 0.39 16.15
CA LEU A 61 -0.56 0.95 15.65
C LEU A 61 0.56 -0.09 15.68
N ASP A 62 0.67 -0.87 16.76
CA ASP A 62 1.64 -1.96 16.85
C ASP A 62 1.38 -3.03 15.78
N ALA A 63 0.12 -3.44 15.58
CA ALA A 63 -0.28 -4.39 14.54
C ALA A 63 0.03 -3.89 13.13
N PHE A 64 -0.15 -2.59 12.86
CA PHE A 64 0.26 -1.99 11.59
C PHE A 64 1.77 -2.08 11.36
N VAL A 65 2.56 -1.78 12.38
CA VAL A 65 4.04 -1.88 12.30
C VAL A 65 4.45 -3.33 12.05
N ASP A 66 3.85 -4.29 12.76
CA ASP A 66 4.13 -5.72 12.56
C ASP A 66 3.78 -6.17 11.13
N ALA A 67 2.65 -5.71 10.59
CA ALA A 67 2.26 -5.96 9.21
C ALA A 67 3.29 -5.40 8.22
N MET A 68 3.75 -4.16 8.40
CA MET A 68 4.77 -3.55 7.55
C MET A 68 6.10 -4.32 7.60
N ILE A 69 6.51 -4.79 8.78
CA ILE A 69 7.72 -5.63 8.95
C ILE A 69 7.55 -6.97 8.23
N ALA A 70 6.38 -7.60 8.37
CA ALA A 70 6.08 -8.88 7.70
C ALA A 70 6.09 -8.71 6.17
N ILE A 71 5.43 -7.69 5.65
CA ILE A 71 5.40 -7.38 4.21
C ILE A 71 6.80 -7.12 3.67
N ARG A 72 7.63 -6.39 4.42
CA ARG A 72 9.01 -6.16 4.02
C ARG A 72 9.81 -7.47 3.92
N ARG A 73 9.61 -8.40 4.86
CA ARG A 73 10.24 -9.74 4.80
C ARG A 73 9.73 -10.56 3.61
N GLU A 74 8.43 -10.50 3.34
CA GLU A 74 7.85 -11.11 2.14
C GLU A 74 8.45 -10.53 0.86
N ALA A 75 8.63 -9.21 0.79
CA ALA A 75 9.25 -8.55 -0.36
C ALA A 75 10.66 -9.04 -0.64
N GLU A 76 11.43 -9.35 0.41
CA GLU A 76 12.79 -9.89 0.32
C GLU A 76 12.82 -11.36 -0.12
N THR A 77 11.90 -12.18 0.39
CA THR A 77 11.92 -13.64 0.21
C THR A 77 11.04 -14.13 -0.93
N ASP A 78 9.93 -13.44 -1.21
CA ASP A 78 8.95 -13.80 -2.24
C ASP A 78 8.26 -12.53 -2.80
N PRO A 79 8.98 -11.73 -3.61
CA PRO A 79 8.46 -10.47 -4.13
C PRO A 79 7.18 -10.63 -4.97
N ASP A 80 6.97 -11.79 -5.59
CA ASP A 80 5.78 -12.05 -6.42
C ASP A 80 4.49 -12.06 -5.58
N LYS A 81 4.61 -12.39 -4.30
CA LYS A 81 3.50 -12.30 -3.36
C LYS A 81 2.97 -10.88 -3.20
N LEU A 82 3.85 -9.89 -3.19
CA LEU A 82 3.45 -8.48 -3.16
C LEU A 82 2.93 -8.01 -4.51
N LYS A 83 3.62 -8.37 -5.59
CA LYS A 83 3.22 -7.97 -6.95
C LYS A 83 1.84 -8.49 -7.34
N GLY A 84 1.46 -9.65 -6.81
CA GLY A 84 0.15 -10.24 -7.02
C GLY A 84 -0.95 -9.76 -6.06
N ALA A 85 -0.60 -9.03 -5.00
CA ALA A 85 -1.56 -8.55 -4.01
C ALA A 85 -2.55 -7.51 -4.59
N PRO A 86 -3.77 -7.40 -4.03
CA PRO A 86 -4.32 -8.15 -2.89
C PRO A 86 -4.76 -9.56 -3.29
N TRP A 87 -4.70 -10.51 -2.34
CA TRP A 87 -5.08 -11.90 -2.53
C TRP A 87 -6.45 -12.24 -1.90
N THR A 88 -6.78 -11.57 -0.81
CA THR A 88 -7.96 -11.87 0.02
C THR A 88 -9.20 -11.05 -0.33
N LEU A 89 -9.05 -10.06 -1.23
CA LEU A 89 -10.14 -9.20 -1.64
C LEU A 89 -10.85 -9.74 -2.90
N PRO A 90 -12.14 -9.40 -3.10
CA PRO A 90 -12.91 -9.82 -4.28
C PRO A 90 -12.32 -9.31 -5.60
N VAL A 91 -11.66 -8.15 -5.56
CA VAL A 91 -11.03 -7.51 -6.72
C VAL A 91 -9.53 -7.45 -6.51
N ARG A 92 -8.79 -7.88 -7.52
CA ARG A 92 -7.31 -7.85 -7.56
C ARG A 92 -6.80 -6.49 -8.04
N ARG A 93 -5.69 -6.47 -8.75
CA ARG A 93 -5.15 -5.24 -9.35
C ARG A 93 -6.16 -4.61 -10.30
N LEU A 94 -6.31 -3.30 -10.17
CA LEU A 94 -7.19 -2.52 -11.03
C LEU A 94 -6.46 -2.10 -12.31
N ASP A 95 -7.20 -1.98 -13.40
CA ASP A 95 -6.70 -1.39 -14.65
C ASP A 95 -6.85 0.14 -14.58
N ASP A 96 -5.90 0.79 -13.92
CA ASP A 96 -5.91 2.23 -13.68
C ASP A 96 -5.85 3.02 -15.01
N VAL A 97 -5.16 2.49 -16.02
CA VAL A 97 -5.06 3.12 -17.34
C VAL A 97 -6.40 3.13 -18.03
N ARG A 98 -7.09 1.99 -18.02
CA ARG A 98 -8.43 1.88 -18.59
C ARG A 98 -9.43 2.76 -17.83
N ALA A 99 -9.37 2.75 -16.52
CA ALA A 99 -10.23 3.57 -15.66
C ALA A 99 -10.08 5.06 -15.97
N ALA A 100 -8.85 5.53 -16.21
CA ALA A 100 -8.60 6.93 -16.56
C ALA A 100 -9.01 7.29 -17.99
N LYS A 101 -8.82 6.38 -18.96
CA LYS A 101 -9.07 6.65 -20.39
C LYS A 101 -10.48 6.34 -20.85
N GLN A 102 -11.17 5.44 -20.19
CA GLN A 102 -12.51 4.96 -20.55
C GLN A 102 -13.44 5.07 -19.35
N LEU A 103 -13.72 6.31 -18.96
CA LEU A 103 -14.62 6.62 -17.84
C LEU A 103 -16.02 6.11 -18.13
N ASP A 104 -16.53 5.21 -17.28
CA ASP A 104 -17.91 4.78 -17.23
C ASP A 104 -18.40 4.90 -15.79
N LEU A 105 -18.97 6.05 -15.48
CA LEU A 105 -19.40 6.42 -14.12
C LEU A 105 -20.90 6.15 -13.89
N THR A 106 -21.58 5.60 -14.88
CA THR A 106 -23.02 5.27 -14.77
C THR A 106 -23.21 3.90 -14.15
N TRP A 107 -24.10 3.84 -13.16
CA TRP A 107 -24.56 2.56 -12.65
C TRP A 107 -25.39 1.83 -13.71
N LYS A 108 -25.07 0.57 -13.95
CA LYS A 108 -25.84 -0.32 -14.83
C LYS A 108 -26.37 -1.46 -13.99
N ALA A 109 -27.67 -1.70 -14.10
CA ALA A 109 -28.26 -2.91 -13.53
C ALA A 109 -27.59 -4.15 -14.17
N ALA A 110 -27.30 -5.14 -13.35
CA ALA A 110 -26.78 -6.43 -13.80
C ALA A 110 -27.86 -7.19 -14.59
#